data_369dac07c8b97144eeb44fb761969262
#
_entry.id   369dac07c8b97144eeb44fb761969262
#
_cell.length_a   1.000
_cell.length_b   1.000
_cell.length_c   1.000
_cell.angle_alpha   90.00
_cell.angle_beta   90.00
_cell.angle_gamma   90.00
#
_symmetry.space_group_name_H-M   'P 1'
#
loop_
_entity.id
_entity.type
_entity.pdbx_description
1 polymer ?
#
loop_
_entity_poly.entity_id
_entity_poly.type
_entity_poly.pdbx_seq_one_letter_code
_entity_poly.pdbx_strand_id
1 'polypeptide(L)'
;MNRINQVIMKDQIVSISLSRSTTCSLSSFNNGILDLIEKTTPAALHIESQFPAYKTAVGTLTSIVRRRTAFVSTQMLQEADQRRDNGCGTVINAVKAFGTSLVDEKREASKILLPQLAPYKGIGRHEYSKQSAELRGMLSVLNAEANAPHVKALGLTADVEALRAASEAFDQAFEQRTTEMTERLPERANKVLGWTAKETLADTLASAWKWQLRLREKGIM
;
A
#
# COMPACT_ATOMS: atom_id res chain seq x y z
N MET A 1 36.07 51.81 -34.44
CA MET A 1 36.34 50.35 -34.42
C MET A 1 35.88 49.77 -33.10
N ASN A 2 34.62 49.35 -33.06
CA ASN A 2 34.07 48.70 -31.85
C ASN A 2 34.19 47.17 -32.02
N ARG A 3 35.07 46.55 -31.23
CA ARG A 3 35.11 45.11 -31.08
C ARG A 3 34.01 44.68 -30.16
N ILE A 4 32.95 44.10 -30.73
CA ILE A 4 31.92 43.40 -29.98
C ILE A 4 32.58 42.12 -29.47
N ASN A 5 32.84 42.01 -28.16
CA ASN A 5 33.21 40.79 -27.50
C ASN A 5 32.00 39.81 -27.57
N GLN A 6 32.03 38.91 -28.54
CA GLN A 6 31.14 37.73 -28.51
C GLN A 6 31.61 36.84 -27.33
N VAL A 7 30.85 36.89 -26.26
CA VAL A 7 30.94 35.87 -25.19
C VAL A 7 30.40 34.59 -25.77
N ILE A 8 31.31 33.72 -26.22
CA ILE A 8 30.95 32.34 -26.56
C ILE A 8 30.57 31.65 -25.23
N MET A 9 29.30 31.60 -24.93
CA MET A 9 28.83 30.69 -23.87
C MET A 9 29.12 29.28 -24.35
N LYS A 10 30.05 28.60 -23.70
CA LYS A 10 30.24 27.16 -23.88
C LYS A 10 28.99 26.49 -23.33
N ASP A 11 28.13 25.99 -24.21
CA ASP A 11 27.02 25.16 -23.85
C ASP A 11 27.53 23.90 -23.13
N GLN A 12 27.43 23.89 -21.81
CA GLN A 12 27.77 22.71 -21.03
C GLN A 12 26.54 21.80 -20.96
N ILE A 13 26.60 20.68 -21.65
CA ILE A 13 25.61 19.61 -21.48
C ILE A 13 25.88 18.93 -20.14
N VAL A 14 25.02 19.21 -19.16
CA VAL A 14 25.08 18.54 -17.85
C VAL A 14 24.52 17.13 -18.00
N SER A 15 25.32 16.11 -17.72
CA SER A 15 24.82 14.74 -17.72
C SER A 15 23.94 14.50 -16.48
N ILE A 16 22.73 14.02 -16.71
CA ILE A 16 21.79 13.68 -15.65
C ILE A 16 21.75 12.17 -15.48
N SER A 17 22.04 11.68 -14.28
CA SER A 17 21.91 10.25 -13.97
C SER A 17 20.43 9.89 -13.77
N LEU A 18 19.80 9.28 -14.77
CA LEU A 18 18.42 8.84 -14.71
C LEU A 18 18.23 7.59 -13.84
N SER A 19 19.30 6.82 -13.59
CA SER A 19 19.23 5.56 -12.83
C SER A 19 18.83 5.74 -11.37
N ARG A 20 18.98 6.94 -10.81
CA ARG A 20 18.60 7.29 -9.43
C ARG A 20 17.31 8.11 -9.34
N SER A 21 16.69 8.42 -10.46
CA SER A 21 15.49 9.24 -10.49
C SER A 21 14.24 8.43 -10.17
N THR A 22 13.42 8.91 -9.26
CA THR A 22 12.09 8.35 -9.05
C THR A 22 11.17 8.71 -10.21
N THR A 23 10.08 7.95 -10.41
CA THR A 23 9.08 8.27 -11.44
C THR A 23 8.49 9.68 -11.27
N CYS A 24 8.32 10.14 -10.01
CA CYS A 24 7.84 11.48 -9.71
C CYS A 24 8.86 12.55 -10.10
N SER A 25 10.14 12.37 -9.75
CA SER A 25 11.23 13.29 -10.12
C SER A 25 11.38 13.37 -11.64
N LEU A 26 11.30 12.24 -12.32
CA LEU A 26 11.37 12.17 -13.78
C LEU A 26 10.20 12.88 -14.45
N SER A 27 8.98 12.72 -13.92
CA SER A 27 7.79 13.42 -14.40
C SER A 27 7.92 14.94 -14.21
N SER A 28 8.32 15.38 -13.03
CA SER A 28 8.53 16.81 -12.73
C SER A 28 9.57 17.43 -13.65
N PHE A 29 10.71 16.78 -13.84
CA PHE A 29 11.76 17.22 -14.74
C PHE A 29 11.28 17.36 -16.19
N ASN A 30 10.62 16.32 -16.73
CA ASN A 30 10.14 16.34 -18.10
C ASN A 30 9.00 17.34 -18.32
N ASN A 31 8.12 17.60 -17.34
CA ASN A 31 7.15 18.68 -17.43
C ASN A 31 7.82 20.05 -17.46
N GLY A 32 8.88 20.27 -16.67
CA GLY A 32 9.68 21.49 -16.74
C GLY A 32 10.33 21.71 -18.12
N ILE A 33 10.84 20.66 -18.76
CA ILE A 33 11.36 20.74 -20.13
C ILE A 33 10.22 21.06 -21.11
N LEU A 34 9.06 20.39 -20.98
CA LEU A 34 7.90 20.64 -21.82
C LEU A 34 7.49 22.12 -21.79
N ASP A 35 7.40 22.71 -20.59
CA ASP A 35 7.09 24.13 -20.39
C ASP A 35 8.11 25.06 -21.06
N LEU A 36 9.41 24.72 -20.99
CA LEU A 36 10.49 25.49 -21.64
C LEU A 36 10.37 25.42 -23.18
N ILE A 37 10.10 24.24 -23.74
CA ILE A 37 9.91 24.07 -25.17
C ILE A 37 8.69 24.86 -25.65
N GLU A 38 7.57 24.80 -24.93
CA GLU A 38 6.35 25.53 -25.29
C GLU A 38 6.53 27.06 -25.22
N LYS A 39 7.31 27.55 -24.26
CA LYS A 39 7.65 29.00 -24.18
C LYS A 39 8.56 29.46 -25.30
N THR A 40 9.53 28.62 -25.72
CA THR A 40 10.52 28.97 -26.76
C THR A 40 9.98 28.70 -28.16
N THR A 41 8.96 27.90 -28.31
CA THR A 41 8.36 27.28 -29.50
C THR A 41 9.19 26.15 -30.11
N PRO A 42 8.57 25.02 -30.51
CA PRO A 42 9.28 23.89 -31.17
C PRO A 42 10.01 24.28 -32.44
N ALA A 43 9.46 25.24 -33.19
CA ALA A 43 10.06 25.75 -34.43
C ALA A 43 11.39 26.48 -34.19
N ALA A 44 11.46 27.30 -33.15
CA ALA A 44 12.69 28.00 -32.79
C ALA A 44 13.81 27.05 -32.35
N LEU A 45 13.43 25.84 -31.87
CA LEU A 45 14.35 24.80 -31.43
C LEU A 45 14.62 23.74 -32.50
N HIS A 46 14.02 23.85 -33.68
CA HIS A 46 14.12 22.89 -34.81
C HIS A 46 13.74 21.45 -34.43
N ILE A 47 12.71 21.27 -33.58
CA ILE A 47 12.21 19.97 -33.08
C ILE A 47 10.73 19.71 -33.36
N GLU A 48 10.14 20.36 -34.35
CA GLU A 48 8.73 20.25 -34.68
C GLU A 48 8.27 18.82 -34.92
N SER A 49 9.11 18.01 -35.56
CA SER A 49 8.80 16.61 -35.89
C SER A 49 8.85 15.70 -34.67
N GLN A 50 9.67 15.97 -33.68
CA GLN A 50 9.86 15.15 -32.47
C GLN A 50 8.95 15.59 -31.33
N PHE A 51 8.54 16.86 -31.28
CA PHE A 51 7.80 17.44 -30.18
C PHE A 51 6.45 16.74 -29.89
N PRO A 52 5.61 16.37 -30.87
CA PRO A 52 4.35 15.68 -30.59
C PRO A 52 4.53 14.35 -29.87
N ALA A 53 5.53 13.56 -30.28
CA ALA A 53 5.85 12.28 -29.65
C ALA A 53 6.36 12.49 -28.20
N TYR A 54 7.23 13.48 -27.98
CA TYR A 54 7.72 13.83 -26.67
C TYR A 54 6.58 14.30 -25.74
N LYS A 55 5.72 15.21 -26.21
CA LYS A 55 4.55 15.69 -25.44
C LYS A 55 3.62 14.54 -25.04
N THR A 56 3.37 13.60 -25.94
CA THR A 56 2.58 12.40 -25.66
C THR A 56 3.23 11.53 -24.59
N ALA A 57 4.54 11.30 -24.67
CA ALA A 57 5.30 10.53 -23.68
C ALA A 57 5.29 11.17 -22.30
N VAL A 58 5.47 12.50 -22.21
CA VAL A 58 5.39 13.25 -20.94
C VAL A 58 3.98 13.18 -20.35
N GLY A 59 2.94 13.33 -21.19
CA GLY A 59 1.55 13.17 -20.78
C GLY A 59 1.26 11.77 -20.20
N THR A 60 1.78 10.73 -20.85
CA THR A 60 1.68 9.36 -20.35
C THR A 60 2.38 9.20 -19.00
N LEU A 61 3.61 9.69 -18.85
CA LEU A 61 4.36 9.65 -17.60
C LEU A 61 3.62 10.38 -16.47
N THR A 62 3.08 11.57 -16.75
CA THR A 62 2.28 12.35 -15.80
C THR A 62 1.02 11.60 -15.38
N SER A 63 0.34 10.93 -16.31
CA SER A 63 -0.84 10.12 -16.02
C SER A 63 -0.51 8.94 -15.09
N ILE A 64 0.65 8.32 -15.26
CA ILE A 64 1.14 7.23 -14.40
C ILE A 64 1.38 7.73 -12.98
N VAL A 65 2.00 8.91 -12.81
CA VAL A 65 2.25 9.52 -11.50
C VAL A 65 0.92 9.88 -10.82
N ARG A 66 -0.03 10.49 -11.53
CA ARG A 66 -1.36 10.81 -11.00
C ARG A 66 -2.13 9.55 -10.57
N ARG A 67 -2.08 8.48 -11.35
CA ARG A 67 -2.74 7.21 -11.00
C ARG A 67 -2.13 6.58 -9.74
N ARG A 68 -0.84 6.79 -9.47
CA ARG A 68 -0.17 6.31 -8.25
C ARG A 68 -0.70 6.96 -6.97
N THR A 69 -1.10 8.22 -7.04
CA THR A 69 -1.56 8.98 -5.87
C THR A 69 -3.06 8.86 -5.60
N ALA A 70 -3.85 8.46 -6.59
CA ALA A 70 -5.31 8.41 -6.52
C ALA A 70 -5.82 6.96 -6.46
N PHE A 71 -5.43 6.19 -5.43
CA PHE A 71 -6.08 4.91 -5.15
C PHE A 71 -7.32 5.16 -4.28
N VAL A 72 -8.49 5.04 -4.85
CA VAL A 72 -9.77 5.04 -4.09
C VAL A 72 -9.73 3.93 -3.02
N SER A 73 -9.19 2.77 -3.38
CA SER A 73 -8.98 1.64 -2.47
C SER A 73 -8.05 1.96 -1.30
N THR A 74 -7.13 2.94 -1.43
CA THR A 74 -6.24 3.33 -0.32
C THR A 74 -7.01 4.03 0.79
N GLN A 75 -7.95 4.91 0.43
CA GLN A 75 -8.78 5.58 1.42
C GLN A 75 -9.72 4.60 2.12
N MET A 76 -10.38 3.74 1.35
CA MET A 76 -11.25 2.68 1.90
C MET A 76 -10.50 1.76 2.86
N LEU A 77 -9.27 1.37 2.50
CA LEU A 77 -8.43 0.55 3.38
C LEU A 77 -8.04 1.28 4.66
N GLN A 78 -7.68 2.57 4.59
CA GLN A 78 -7.35 3.37 5.77
C GLN A 78 -8.56 3.56 6.71
N GLU A 79 -9.75 3.79 6.15
CA GLU A 79 -10.98 3.90 6.93
C GLU A 79 -11.36 2.57 7.60
N ALA A 80 -11.20 1.45 6.89
CA ALA A 80 -11.45 0.12 7.44
C ALA A 80 -10.44 -0.24 8.54
N ASP A 81 -9.15 0.09 8.35
CA ASP A 81 -8.10 -0.08 9.34
C ASP A 81 -8.39 0.72 10.62
N GLN A 82 -8.73 2.00 10.49
CA GLN A 82 -9.07 2.85 11.61
C GLN A 82 -10.29 2.32 12.40
N ARG A 83 -11.30 1.79 11.70
CA ARG A 83 -12.47 1.17 12.37
C ARG A 83 -12.07 -0.06 13.15
N ARG A 84 -11.23 -0.90 12.58
CA ARG A 84 -10.69 -2.11 13.21
C ARG A 84 -9.87 -1.77 14.46
N ASP A 85 -8.99 -0.76 14.37
CA ASP A 85 -8.17 -0.28 15.48
C ASP A 85 -9.01 0.27 16.62
N ASN A 86 -9.98 1.10 16.29
CA ASN A 86 -10.93 1.66 17.26
C ASN A 86 -11.72 0.55 17.96
N GLY A 87 -12.20 -0.45 17.22
CA GLY A 87 -12.92 -1.58 17.78
C GLY A 87 -12.07 -2.41 18.75
N CYS A 88 -10.82 -2.72 18.39
CA CYS A 88 -9.86 -3.38 19.28
C CYS A 88 -9.64 -2.58 20.57
N GLY A 89 -9.39 -1.28 20.42
CA GLY A 89 -9.19 -0.37 21.55
C GLY A 89 -10.43 -0.30 22.47
N THR A 90 -11.62 -0.20 21.89
CA THR A 90 -12.88 -0.17 22.62
C THR A 90 -13.08 -1.41 23.48
N VAL A 91 -12.95 -2.60 22.88
CA VAL A 91 -13.16 -3.87 23.59
C VAL A 91 -12.13 -4.04 24.71
N ILE A 92 -10.83 -3.86 24.43
CA ILE A 92 -9.78 -4.05 25.43
C ILE A 92 -9.90 -3.03 26.58
N ASN A 93 -10.15 -1.76 26.26
CA ASN A 93 -10.29 -0.71 27.28
C ASN A 93 -11.58 -0.87 28.11
N ALA A 94 -12.68 -1.30 27.50
CA ALA A 94 -13.91 -1.59 28.22
C ALA A 94 -13.72 -2.75 29.21
N VAL A 95 -13.14 -3.88 28.79
CA VAL A 95 -12.81 -4.98 29.68
C VAL A 95 -11.93 -4.50 30.83
N LYS A 96 -10.90 -3.72 30.56
CA LYS A 96 -10.01 -3.16 31.58
C LYS A 96 -10.75 -2.22 32.55
N ALA A 97 -11.61 -1.35 32.05
CA ALA A 97 -12.37 -0.40 32.86
C ALA A 97 -13.32 -1.11 33.87
N PHE A 98 -13.93 -2.22 33.46
CA PHE A 98 -14.79 -3.00 34.34
C PHE A 98 -14.03 -3.74 35.47
N GLY A 99 -12.71 -3.83 35.42
CA GLY A 99 -11.89 -4.37 36.51
C GLY A 99 -12.03 -3.62 37.83
N THR A 100 -12.47 -2.35 37.80
CA THR A 100 -12.74 -1.52 38.98
C THR A 100 -14.25 -1.29 39.21
N SER A 101 -15.11 -2.05 38.50
CA SER A 101 -16.56 -1.91 38.65
C SER A 101 -17.05 -2.22 40.05
N LEU A 102 -18.04 -1.46 40.54
CA LEU A 102 -18.76 -1.74 41.77
C LEU A 102 -19.76 -2.89 41.61
N VAL A 103 -20.09 -3.26 40.38
CA VAL A 103 -20.94 -4.43 40.07
C VAL A 103 -20.07 -5.67 40.04
N ASP A 104 -20.25 -6.56 41.01
CA ASP A 104 -19.41 -7.74 41.21
C ASP A 104 -19.33 -8.63 39.95
N GLU A 105 -20.45 -8.89 39.30
CA GLU A 105 -20.51 -9.68 38.06
C GLU A 105 -19.60 -9.12 36.99
N LYS A 106 -19.61 -7.80 36.77
CA LYS A 106 -18.77 -7.14 35.76
C LYS A 106 -17.28 -7.20 36.15
N ARG A 107 -16.99 -7.01 37.45
CA ARG A 107 -15.62 -7.06 37.96
C ARG A 107 -15.02 -8.47 37.78
N GLU A 108 -15.78 -9.52 38.12
CA GLU A 108 -15.35 -10.90 37.94
C GLU A 108 -15.20 -11.27 36.44
N ALA A 109 -16.13 -10.87 35.58
CA ALA A 109 -15.99 -11.07 34.13
C ALA A 109 -14.73 -10.40 33.58
N SER A 110 -14.42 -9.19 34.03
CA SER A 110 -13.19 -8.50 33.65
C SER A 110 -11.93 -9.24 34.10
N LYS A 111 -11.89 -9.75 35.34
CA LYS A 111 -10.76 -10.53 35.87
C LYS A 111 -10.47 -11.78 35.05
N ILE A 112 -11.50 -12.40 34.49
CA ILE A 112 -11.37 -13.60 33.66
C ILE A 112 -10.88 -13.26 32.25
N LEU A 113 -11.43 -12.21 31.63
CA LEU A 113 -11.12 -11.85 30.25
C LEU A 113 -9.80 -11.09 30.11
N LEU A 114 -9.46 -10.21 31.05
CA LEU A 114 -8.32 -9.32 30.93
C LEU A 114 -6.95 -10.05 30.74
N PRO A 115 -6.64 -11.12 31.47
CA PRO A 115 -5.42 -11.88 31.25
C PRO A 115 -5.38 -12.56 29.87
N GLN A 116 -6.53 -13.01 29.36
CA GLN A 116 -6.63 -13.66 28.05
C GLN A 116 -6.45 -12.64 26.90
N LEU A 117 -6.79 -11.38 27.14
CA LEU A 117 -6.64 -10.28 26.18
C LEU A 117 -5.27 -9.59 26.27
N ALA A 118 -4.47 -9.86 27.29
CA ALA A 118 -3.16 -9.25 27.50
C ALA A 118 -2.19 -9.40 26.28
N PRO A 119 -2.15 -10.56 25.57
CA PRO A 119 -1.30 -10.72 24.39
C PRO A 119 -1.64 -9.77 23.24
N TYR A 120 -2.88 -9.28 23.18
CA TYR A 120 -3.39 -8.43 22.08
C TYR A 120 -3.25 -6.93 22.36
N LYS A 121 -2.58 -6.57 23.47
CA LYS A 121 -2.33 -5.15 23.80
C LYS A 121 -1.47 -4.48 22.75
N GLY A 122 -1.97 -3.39 22.15
CA GLY A 122 -1.25 -2.62 21.14
C GLY A 122 -1.34 -3.18 19.73
N ILE A 123 -2.25 -4.13 19.49
CA ILE A 123 -2.53 -4.78 18.21
C ILE A 123 -2.65 -3.79 17.03
N GLY A 124 -3.30 -2.65 17.20
CA GLY A 124 -3.46 -1.59 16.18
C GLY A 124 -2.17 -0.88 15.77
N ARG A 125 -0.99 -1.27 16.31
CA ARG A 125 0.31 -0.73 15.91
C ARG A 125 1.14 -1.71 15.08
N HIS A 126 0.60 -2.90 14.86
CA HIS A 126 1.30 -3.93 14.11
C HIS A 126 1.03 -3.79 12.61
N GLU A 127 1.88 -4.40 11.78
CA GLU A 127 1.63 -4.46 10.35
C GLU A 127 0.34 -5.24 10.04
N TYR A 128 -0.26 -4.98 8.91
CA TYR A 128 -1.60 -5.47 8.55
C TYR A 128 -1.76 -6.99 8.65
N SER A 129 -0.80 -7.76 8.14
CA SER A 129 -0.85 -9.23 8.16
C SER A 129 -0.77 -9.79 9.58
N LYS A 130 0.12 -9.25 10.40
CA LYS A 130 0.28 -9.62 11.80
C LYS A 130 -0.97 -9.24 12.59
N GLN A 131 -1.47 -8.03 12.43
CA GLN A 131 -2.66 -7.54 13.10
C GLN A 131 -3.90 -8.38 12.76
N SER A 132 -4.10 -8.75 11.49
CA SER A 132 -5.22 -9.62 11.07
C SER A 132 -5.13 -11.01 11.72
N ALA A 133 -3.93 -11.58 11.86
CA ALA A 133 -3.73 -12.86 12.53
C ALA A 133 -4.03 -12.75 14.04
N GLU A 134 -3.51 -11.73 14.71
CA GLU A 134 -3.74 -11.49 16.14
C GLU A 134 -5.21 -11.18 16.44
N LEU A 135 -5.88 -10.41 15.58
CA LEU A 135 -7.29 -10.10 15.75
C LEU A 135 -8.20 -11.34 15.62
N ARG A 136 -7.88 -12.24 14.68
CA ARG A 136 -8.57 -13.54 14.62
C ARG A 136 -8.40 -14.33 15.92
N GLY A 137 -7.20 -14.32 16.51
CA GLY A 137 -6.93 -14.91 17.81
C GLY A 137 -7.76 -14.26 18.94
N MET A 138 -7.78 -12.93 18.97
CA MET A 138 -8.58 -12.17 19.96
C MET A 138 -10.09 -12.47 19.85
N LEU A 139 -10.64 -12.47 18.62
CA LEU A 139 -12.04 -12.82 18.38
C LEU A 139 -12.35 -14.27 18.74
N SER A 140 -11.43 -15.20 18.51
CA SER A 140 -11.58 -16.60 18.93
C SER A 140 -11.66 -16.72 20.46
N VAL A 141 -10.85 -15.96 21.21
CA VAL A 141 -10.92 -15.90 22.68
C VAL A 141 -12.25 -15.33 23.13
N LEU A 142 -12.69 -14.21 22.56
CA LEU A 142 -13.94 -13.53 22.96
C LEU A 142 -15.21 -14.35 22.65
N ASN A 143 -15.17 -15.12 21.56
CA ASN A 143 -16.30 -15.97 21.13
C ASN A 143 -16.22 -17.39 21.69
N ALA A 144 -15.21 -17.75 22.48
CA ALA A 144 -15.14 -19.04 23.12
C ALA A 144 -16.37 -19.26 24.03
N GLU A 145 -16.94 -20.45 24.02
CA GLU A 145 -18.14 -20.80 24.82
C GLU A 145 -17.96 -20.45 26.30
N ALA A 146 -16.78 -20.71 26.85
CA ALA A 146 -16.44 -20.36 28.24
C ALA A 146 -16.43 -18.85 28.51
N ASN A 147 -16.17 -18.01 27.52
CA ASN A 147 -16.05 -16.56 27.66
C ASN A 147 -17.34 -15.81 27.28
N ALA A 148 -18.24 -16.42 26.52
CA ALA A 148 -19.50 -15.81 26.09
C ALA A 148 -20.35 -15.22 27.24
N PRO A 149 -20.52 -15.89 28.41
CA PRO A 149 -21.24 -15.32 29.55
C PRO A 149 -20.56 -14.04 30.08
N HIS A 150 -19.22 -14.00 30.10
CA HIS A 150 -18.44 -12.86 30.59
C HIS A 150 -18.53 -11.66 29.63
N VAL A 151 -18.45 -11.91 28.32
CA VAL A 151 -18.65 -10.87 27.28
C VAL A 151 -20.06 -10.27 27.40
N LYS A 152 -21.06 -11.11 27.61
CA LYS A 152 -22.45 -10.69 27.82
C LYS A 152 -22.63 -9.91 29.13
N ALA A 153 -22.03 -10.33 30.24
CA ALA A 153 -22.10 -9.64 31.54
C ALA A 153 -21.48 -8.22 31.45
N LEU A 154 -20.43 -8.04 30.63
CA LEU A 154 -19.85 -6.73 30.34
C LEU A 154 -20.67 -5.89 29.35
N GLY A 155 -21.68 -6.46 28.69
CA GLY A 155 -22.48 -5.79 27.66
C GLY A 155 -21.72 -5.59 26.33
N LEU A 156 -20.66 -6.36 26.07
CA LEU A 156 -19.76 -6.17 24.92
C LEU A 156 -20.11 -7.04 23.70
N THR A 157 -21.21 -7.77 23.72
CA THR A 157 -21.59 -8.67 22.61
C THR A 157 -21.69 -7.91 21.28
N ALA A 158 -22.34 -6.74 21.29
CA ALA A 158 -22.50 -5.93 20.09
C ALA A 158 -21.14 -5.34 19.60
N ASP A 159 -20.26 -4.96 20.53
CA ASP A 159 -18.94 -4.43 20.19
C ASP A 159 -18.02 -5.51 19.59
N VAL A 160 -18.12 -6.75 20.09
CA VAL A 160 -17.37 -7.90 19.54
C VAL A 160 -17.86 -8.24 18.13
N GLU A 161 -19.17 -8.23 17.90
CA GLU A 161 -19.73 -8.41 16.55
C GLU A 161 -19.35 -7.28 15.60
N ALA A 162 -19.39 -6.03 16.05
CA ALA A 162 -18.96 -4.89 15.26
C ALA A 162 -17.46 -4.96 14.93
N LEU A 163 -16.64 -5.43 15.86
CA LEU A 163 -15.20 -5.64 15.63
C LEU A 163 -14.96 -6.76 14.60
N ARG A 164 -15.72 -7.84 14.64
CA ARG A 164 -15.67 -8.91 13.64
C ARG A 164 -16.00 -8.35 12.25
N ALA A 165 -17.11 -7.63 12.13
CA ALA A 165 -17.53 -7.01 10.87
C ALA A 165 -16.48 -6.00 10.34
N ALA A 166 -15.85 -5.22 11.23
CA ALA A 166 -14.78 -4.29 10.85
C ALA A 166 -13.52 -5.03 10.35
N SER A 167 -13.18 -6.19 10.94
CA SER A 167 -12.08 -7.03 10.45
C SER A 167 -12.37 -7.61 9.07
N GLU A 168 -13.58 -8.11 8.82
CA GLU A 168 -14.00 -8.62 7.52
C GLU A 168 -13.99 -7.52 6.45
N ALA A 169 -14.47 -6.33 6.78
CA ALA A 169 -14.43 -5.17 5.87
C ALA A 169 -13.00 -4.74 5.54
N PHE A 170 -12.08 -4.81 6.50
CA PHE A 170 -10.67 -4.56 6.26
C PHE A 170 -10.05 -5.60 5.31
N ASP A 171 -10.30 -6.88 5.55
CA ASP A 171 -9.75 -7.96 4.71
C ASP A 171 -10.25 -7.83 3.27
N GLN A 172 -11.52 -7.47 3.04
CA GLN A 172 -12.08 -7.17 1.72
C GLN A 172 -11.41 -5.96 1.05
N ALA A 173 -11.23 -4.85 1.79
CA ALA A 173 -10.57 -3.65 1.27
C ALA A 173 -9.10 -3.90 0.93
N PHE A 174 -8.43 -4.74 1.72
CA PHE A 174 -7.04 -5.14 1.48
C PHE A 174 -6.90 -6.02 0.23
N GLU A 175 -7.80 -6.98 0.05
CA GLU A 175 -7.86 -7.83 -1.14
C GLU A 175 -8.13 -7.00 -2.41
N GLN A 176 -9.13 -6.11 -2.36
CA GLN A 176 -9.45 -5.21 -3.45
C GLN A 176 -8.25 -4.34 -3.85
N ARG A 177 -7.56 -3.76 -2.88
CA ARG A 177 -6.34 -2.96 -3.15
C ARG A 177 -5.24 -3.81 -3.78
N THR A 178 -5.05 -5.04 -3.30
CA THR A 178 -4.04 -5.95 -3.83
C THR A 178 -4.36 -6.32 -5.29
N THR A 179 -5.62 -6.62 -5.59
CA THR A 179 -6.09 -6.89 -6.96
C THR A 179 -5.87 -5.69 -7.88
N GLU A 180 -6.28 -4.48 -7.45
CA GLU A 180 -6.02 -3.25 -8.22
C GLU A 180 -4.53 -3.02 -8.49
N MET A 181 -3.67 -3.31 -7.52
CA MET A 181 -2.21 -3.19 -7.71
C MET A 181 -1.70 -4.22 -8.72
N THR A 182 -2.18 -5.44 -8.63
CA THR A 182 -1.75 -6.55 -9.50
C THR A 182 -2.21 -6.33 -10.94
N GLU A 183 -3.44 -5.90 -11.16
CA GLU A 183 -3.98 -5.62 -12.51
C GLU A 183 -3.27 -4.43 -13.18
N ARG A 184 -2.87 -3.43 -12.40
CA ARG A 184 -2.18 -2.25 -12.92
C ARG A 184 -0.70 -2.45 -13.24
N LEU A 185 -0.05 -3.45 -12.65
CA LEU A 185 1.38 -3.74 -12.90
C LEU A 185 1.66 -4.15 -14.35
N PRO A 186 0.90 -5.08 -14.98
CA PRO A 186 1.09 -5.45 -16.39
C PRO A 186 0.79 -4.30 -17.36
N GLU A 187 -0.29 -3.54 -17.12
CA GLU A 187 -0.62 -2.38 -17.97
C GLU A 187 0.51 -1.34 -18.00
N ARG A 188 1.24 -1.19 -16.91
CA ARG A 188 2.38 -0.27 -16.80
C ARG A 188 3.58 -0.73 -17.61
N ALA A 189 3.99 -1.99 -17.44
CA ALA A 189 5.12 -2.57 -18.15
C ALA A 189 4.81 -2.60 -19.65
N ASN A 190 3.65 -3.08 -20.04
CA ASN A 190 3.23 -3.21 -21.42
C ASN A 190 3.08 -1.86 -22.12
N LYS A 191 2.48 -0.87 -21.45
CA LYS A 191 2.17 0.43 -22.06
C LYS A 191 3.37 1.39 -22.10
N VAL A 192 4.25 1.33 -21.09
CA VAL A 192 5.39 2.25 -20.99
C VAL A 192 6.63 1.71 -21.70
N LEU A 193 6.83 0.40 -21.65
CA LEU A 193 8.03 -0.24 -22.18
C LEU A 193 7.78 -0.93 -23.54
N GLY A 194 6.52 -0.99 -24.01
CA GLY A 194 6.15 -1.80 -25.17
C GLY A 194 6.44 -3.29 -24.95
N TRP A 195 6.58 -3.69 -23.67
CA TRP A 195 6.93 -5.05 -23.29
C TRP A 195 5.69 -5.80 -22.80
N THR A 196 5.52 -7.01 -23.31
CA THR A 196 4.46 -7.91 -22.86
C THR A 196 5.10 -9.12 -22.21
N ALA A 197 4.66 -9.47 -21.01
CA ALA A 197 5.10 -10.69 -20.36
C ALA A 197 4.71 -11.89 -21.23
N LYS A 198 5.70 -12.67 -21.66
CA LYS A 198 5.48 -13.87 -22.49
C LYS A 198 5.03 -15.06 -21.66
N GLU A 199 5.38 -15.06 -20.38
CA GLU A 199 5.11 -16.13 -19.44
C GLU A 199 4.10 -15.67 -18.40
N THR A 200 3.19 -16.54 -18.00
CA THR A 200 2.28 -16.30 -16.86
C THR A 200 3.04 -16.45 -15.54
N LEU A 201 2.45 -15.95 -14.45
CA LEU A 201 3.01 -16.16 -13.09
C LEU A 201 3.12 -17.67 -12.80
N ALA A 202 2.14 -18.48 -13.24
CA ALA A 202 2.16 -19.93 -13.08
C ALA A 202 3.34 -20.58 -13.82
N ASP A 203 3.62 -20.14 -15.05
CA ASP A 203 4.76 -20.64 -15.83
C ASP A 203 6.10 -20.26 -15.20
N THR A 204 6.18 -19.01 -14.70
CA THR A 204 7.37 -18.52 -13.99
C THR A 204 7.64 -19.32 -12.72
N LEU A 205 6.60 -19.58 -11.90
CA LEU A 205 6.71 -20.38 -10.69
C LEU A 205 7.06 -21.86 -11.02
N ALA A 206 6.45 -22.43 -12.06
CA ALA A 206 6.75 -23.78 -12.50
C ALA A 206 8.20 -23.93 -12.99
N SER A 207 8.72 -22.95 -13.71
CA SER A 207 10.11 -22.94 -14.17
C SER A 207 11.10 -22.75 -13.01
N ALA A 208 10.79 -21.87 -12.04
CA ALA A 208 11.58 -21.70 -10.83
C ALA A 208 11.63 -22.97 -9.99
N TRP A 209 10.48 -23.66 -9.85
CA TRP A 209 10.40 -24.95 -9.15
C TRP A 209 11.22 -26.03 -9.83
N LYS A 210 11.12 -26.17 -11.15
CA LYS A 210 11.94 -27.12 -11.93
C LYS A 210 13.43 -26.83 -11.77
N TRP A 211 13.82 -25.56 -11.74
CA TRP A 211 15.22 -25.17 -11.52
C TRP A 211 15.70 -25.58 -10.12
N GLN A 212 14.89 -25.38 -9.09
CA GLN A 212 15.21 -25.76 -7.72
C GLN A 212 15.34 -27.27 -7.53
N LEU A 213 14.48 -28.06 -8.19
CA LEU A 213 14.61 -29.53 -8.22
C LEU A 213 15.95 -29.98 -8.83
N ARG A 214 16.37 -29.37 -9.96
CA ARG A 214 17.65 -29.65 -10.59
C ARG A 214 18.86 -29.31 -9.71
N LEU A 215 18.77 -28.24 -8.90
CA LEU A 215 19.83 -27.91 -7.95
C LEU A 215 19.96 -28.96 -6.85
N ARG A 216 18.85 -29.48 -6.34
CA ARG A 216 18.82 -30.57 -5.36
C ARG A 216 19.41 -31.86 -5.94
N GLU A 217 19.02 -32.24 -7.15
CA GLU A 217 19.57 -33.43 -7.85
C GLU A 217 21.09 -33.33 -8.05
N LYS A 218 21.63 -32.14 -8.23
CA LYS A 218 23.05 -31.86 -8.39
C LYS A 218 23.81 -31.69 -7.07
N GLY A 219 23.12 -31.79 -5.93
CA GLY A 219 23.77 -31.66 -4.61
C GLY A 219 24.31 -30.24 -4.32
N ILE A 220 23.74 -29.21 -4.95
CA ILE A 220 24.18 -27.82 -4.80
C ILE A 220 23.40 -27.13 -3.66
N MET A 221 22.34 -27.77 -3.15
CA MET A 221 21.57 -27.37 -1.95
C MET A 221 21.32 -28.58 -1.07
#